data_7b967ac49385ebaf3f34dc28c760be27
#
_entry.id   7b967ac49385ebaf3f34dc28c760be27
#
_cell.length_a   1.000
_cell.length_b   1.000
_cell.length_c   1.000
_cell.angle_alpha   90.00
_cell.angle_beta   90.00
_cell.angle_gamma   90.00
#
_symmetry.space_group_name_H-M   'P 1'
#
loop_
_entity.id
_entity.type
_entity.pdbx_description
1 polymer ?
#
loop_
_entity_poly.entity_id
_entity_poly.type
_entity_poly.pdbx_seq_one_letter_code
_entity_poly.pdbx_strand_id
1 'polypeptide(L)'
;MRPARLLPPVLFVLAAPVQAEAVPGAVQALRRDLPSLGIGFVLLGFGLAAGAVAVARRRSGDLTLPYFAVLCSLYAVRLLCDVDAMEILFSLPQPAWQKLIDVLTYLIPVPAFLFFASVIGRGWRSSLFRLGQVLVVLAAVAIPLEIAWPSPGVLLGPYRILVIVAVVVALANLFAPGRERSPDLRLLRLSFLVFGGFALAENLRGMGLMPWPANAEPAGFLIFVGGLGTIAARRVFGAQERLAAIHQELETARRIQASILPGEPPHSEGLSIAARYVPASEVAGDFYDFLPGEGRRVGILIADVSGHGVPAALVASMLKVAVAAQAVHAASPARVLSEINQIFHGKLRNQFITALYVFIDLEAGRLTAASAGHPRPLLWRSHEERVEELPLGGTVIGRLRRAGYEEVSVDLEAGDRLLLFTDGIPEALGLGGEAFGEERLRALLARRASLSTEAIAEDLLAEVAAWRRAATFEDDLTLVVVA
;
A
#
# COMPACT_ATOMS: atom_id res chain seq x y z
N MET A 1 -26.44 4.43 -49.58
CA MET A 1 -25.97 3.06 -49.72
C MET A 1 -24.78 2.85 -48.79
N ARG A 2 -24.98 2.13 -47.69
CA ARG A 2 -23.90 1.61 -46.81
C ARG A 2 -24.20 0.13 -46.60
N PRO A 3 -23.22 -0.77 -46.65
CA PRO A 3 -23.44 -2.22 -46.59
C PRO A 3 -23.69 -2.67 -45.13
N ALA A 4 -24.65 -3.60 -45.02
CA ALA A 4 -24.98 -4.34 -43.80
C ALA A 4 -23.78 -5.15 -43.32
N ARG A 5 -23.39 -5.01 -42.05
CA ARG A 5 -22.42 -5.87 -41.37
C ARG A 5 -23.10 -7.19 -40.99
N LEU A 6 -22.58 -8.27 -41.52
CA LEU A 6 -22.92 -9.66 -41.21
C LEU A 6 -22.67 -9.91 -39.71
N LEU A 7 -23.68 -10.36 -39.00
CA LEU A 7 -23.57 -10.99 -37.67
C LEU A 7 -22.91 -12.38 -37.85
N PRO A 8 -22.09 -12.84 -36.87
CA PRO A 8 -21.40 -14.13 -37.00
C PRO A 8 -22.37 -15.31 -36.86
N PRO A 9 -22.05 -16.48 -37.45
CA PRO A 9 -22.96 -17.62 -37.68
C PRO A 9 -23.32 -18.45 -36.43
N VAL A 10 -23.06 -17.94 -35.22
CA VAL A 10 -23.29 -18.68 -33.95
C VAL A 10 -24.77 -18.84 -33.59
N LEU A 11 -25.67 -18.07 -34.19
CA LEU A 11 -27.11 -18.16 -33.89
C LEU A 11 -27.87 -19.16 -34.75
N PHE A 12 -27.24 -19.78 -35.76
CA PHE A 12 -27.94 -20.70 -36.69
C PHE A 12 -27.89 -22.19 -36.30
N VAL A 13 -27.08 -22.55 -35.27
CA VAL A 13 -26.96 -23.97 -34.84
C VAL A 13 -28.12 -24.41 -33.92
N LEU A 14 -28.91 -23.48 -33.38
CA LEU A 14 -30.03 -23.80 -32.46
C LEU A 14 -31.36 -24.09 -33.17
N ALA A 15 -31.42 -24.04 -34.48
CA ALA A 15 -32.66 -24.21 -35.26
C ALA A 15 -32.69 -25.44 -36.22
N ALA A 16 -31.81 -26.41 -36.06
CA ALA A 16 -31.95 -27.69 -36.74
C ALA A 16 -33.09 -28.51 -36.09
N PRO A 17 -34.07 -29.03 -36.84
CA PRO A 17 -35.14 -29.84 -36.25
C PRO A 17 -34.52 -31.14 -35.70
N VAL A 18 -34.51 -31.27 -34.36
CA VAL A 18 -34.15 -32.49 -33.65
C VAL A 18 -35.18 -33.56 -34.05
N GLN A 19 -34.74 -34.61 -34.74
CA GLN A 19 -35.59 -35.75 -35.06
C GLN A 19 -36.13 -36.37 -33.75
N ALA A 20 -37.44 -36.47 -33.64
CA ALA A 20 -38.16 -36.75 -32.38
C ALA A 20 -37.93 -38.16 -31.78
N GLU A 21 -37.19 -39.05 -32.41
CA GLU A 21 -36.97 -40.43 -31.95
C GLU A 21 -35.74 -40.62 -31.05
N ALA A 22 -34.83 -39.64 -30.95
CA ALA A 22 -33.63 -39.72 -30.09
C ALA A 22 -33.82 -39.10 -28.67
N VAL A 23 -35.01 -38.61 -28.36
CA VAL A 23 -35.29 -37.73 -27.21
C VAL A 23 -35.17 -38.41 -25.82
N PRO A 24 -35.56 -39.68 -25.56
CA PRO A 24 -35.50 -40.24 -24.21
C PRO A 24 -34.09 -40.44 -23.69
N GLY A 25 -33.16 -40.91 -24.53
CA GLY A 25 -31.78 -41.17 -24.15
C GLY A 25 -30.97 -39.86 -23.94
N ALA A 26 -31.15 -38.89 -24.79
CA ALA A 26 -30.49 -37.58 -24.69
C ALA A 26 -30.97 -36.79 -23.49
N VAL A 27 -32.26 -36.82 -23.15
CA VAL A 27 -32.80 -36.18 -21.94
C VAL A 27 -32.29 -36.85 -20.68
N GLN A 28 -32.12 -38.17 -20.67
CA GLN A 28 -31.62 -38.92 -19.54
C GLN A 28 -30.11 -38.67 -19.31
N ALA A 29 -29.33 -38.62 -20.39
CA ALA A 29 -27.91 -38.23 -20.35
C ALA A 29 -27.75 -36.77 -19.83
N LEU A 30 -28.53 -35.83 -20.37
CA LEU A 30 -28.50 -34.41 -19.91
C LEU A 30 -28.89 -34.27 -18.43
N ARG A 31 -29.91 -35.02 -17.94
CA ARG A 31 -30.28 -35.03 -16.52
C ARG A 31 -29.19 -35.56 -15.62
N ARG A 32 -28.43 -36.57 -16.07
CA ARG A 32 -27.29 -37.14 -15.36
C ARG A 32 -26.14 -36.11 -15.26
N ASP A 33 -25.90 -35.39 -16.34
CA ASP A 33 -24.74 -34.50 -16.46
C ASP A 33 -25.01 -33.05 -16.00
N LEU A 34 -26.27 -32.69 -15.77
CA LEU A 34 -26.69 -31.36 -15.35
C LEU A 34 -25.98 -30.84 -14.07
N PRO A 35 -25.76 -31.67 -13.02
CA PRO A 35 -25.01 -31.24 -11.84
C PRO A 35 -23.56 -30.90 -12.17
N SER A 36 -22.87 -31.72 -12.99
CA SER A 36 -21.49 -31.49 -13.40
C SER A 36 -21.35 -30.25 -14.27
N LEU A 37 -22.29 -30.00 -15.19
CA LEU A 37 -22.37 -28.76 -15.97
C LEU A 37 -22.54 -27.54 -15.06
N GLY A 38 -23.50 -27.59 -14.14
CA GLY A 38 -23.75 -26.48 -13.19
C GLY A 38 -22.53 -26.16 -12.35
N ILE A 39 -21.89 -27.17 -11.77
CA ILE A 39 -20.66 -27.00 -10.97
C ILE A 39 -19.52 -26.48 -11.86
N GLY A 40 -19.35 -27.00 -13.07
CA GLY A 40 -18.32 -26.56 -14.01
C GLY A 40 -18.43 -25.08 -14.33
N PHE A 41 -19.63 -24.58 -14.68
CA PHE A 41 -19.81 -23.14 -14.96
C PHE A 41 -19.65 -22.27 -13.72
N VAL A 42 -20.08 -22.69 -12.55
CA VAL A 42 -19.85 -21.97 -11.28
C VAL A 42 -18.35 -21.85 -11.00
N LEU A 43 -17.60 -22.94 -11.12
CA LEU A 43 -16.15 -22.95 -10.92
C LEU A 43 -15.41 -22.09 -11.94
N LEU A 44 -15.85 -22.11 -13.21
CA LEU A 44 -15.29 -21.25 -14.25
C LEU A 44 -15.52 -19.77 -13.91
N GLY A 45 -16.73 -19.43 -13.46
CA GLY A 45 -17.05 -18.07 -12.99
C GLY A 45 -16.16 -17.63 -11.84
N PHE A 46 -15.92 -18.49 -10.85
CA PHE A 46 -14.99 -18.21 -9.75
C PHE A 46 -13.54 -18.03 -10.25
N GLY A 47 -13.09 -18.88 -11.18
CA GLY A 47 -11.77 -18.77 -11.78
C GLY A 47 -11.56 -17.45 -12.52
N LEU A 48 -12.53 -17.07 -13.37
CA LEU A 48 -12.48 -15.82 -14.15
C LEU A 48 -12.55 -14.58 -13.23
N ALA A 49 -13.45 -14.57 -12.23
CA ALA A 49 -13.55 -13.47 -11.29
C ALA A 49 -12.26 -13.29 -10.48
N ALA A 50 -11.69 -14.38 -9.95
CA ALA A 50 -10.41 -14.36 -9.25
C ALA A 50 -9.27 -13.90 -10.15
N GLY A 51 -9.26 -14.32 -11.40
CA GLY A 51 -8.29 -13.91 -12.43
C GLY A 51 -8.36 -12.41 -12.71
N ALA A 52 -9.55 -11.85 -12.88
CA ALA A 52 -9.75 -10.42 -13.09
C ALA A 52 -9.22 -9.59 -11.89
N VAL A 53 -9.52 -10.03 -10.65
CA VAL A 53 -9.00 -9.39 -9.44
C VAL A 53 -7.47 -9.52 -9.34
N ALA A 54 -6.92 -10.69 -9.69
CA ALA A 54 -5.47 -10.92 -9.70
C ALA A 54 -4.74 -9.99 -10.69
N VAL A 55 -5.29 -9.79 -11.88
CA VAL A 55 -4.75 -8.86 -12.89
C VAL A 55 -4.83 -7.42 -12.40
N ALA A 56 -5.95 -7.00 -11.83
CA ALA A 56 -6.10 -5.66 -11.27
C ALA A 56 -5.09 -5.38 -10.13
N ARG A 57 -4.73 -6.42 -9.37
CA ARG A 57 -3.82 -6.34 -8.21
C ARG A 57 -2.39 -6.87 -8.50
N ARG A 58 -1.98 -6.96 -9.76
CA ARG A 58 -0.66 -7.52 -10.15
C ARG A 58 0.55 -6.89 -9.45
N ARG A 59 0.41 -5.65 -8.92
CA ARG A 59 1.48 -4.94 -8.19
C ARG A 59 1.63 -5.40 -6.72
N SER A 60 0.69 -6.16 -6.17
CA SER A 60 0.74 -6.58 -4.76
C SER A 60 1.76 -7.68 -4.47
N GLY A 61 2.27 -8.40 -5.49
CA GLY A 61 3.18 -9.53 -5.33
C GLY A 61 2.54 -10.79 -4.71
N ASP A 62 1.25 -10.77 -4.34
CA ASP A 62 0.53 -11.93 -3.79
C ASP A 62 0.05 -12.85 -4.90
N LEU A 63 0.63 -14.05 -4.98
CA LEU A 63 0.32 -15.07 -5.96
C LEU A 63 -0.85 -16.00 -5.56
N THR A 64 -1.47 -15.80 -4.42
CA THR A 64 -2.57 -16.65 -3.91
C THR A 64 -3.76 -16.63 -4.87
N LEU A 65 -4.21 -15.44 -5.28
CA LEU A 65 -5.31 -15.28 -6.24
C LEU A 65 -5.01 -15.85 -7.64
N PRO A 66 -3.86 -15.59 -8.26
CA PRO A 66 -3.49 -16.24 -9.51
C PRO A 66 -3.55 -17.76 -9.45
N TYR A 67 -2.99 -18.39 -8.43
CA TYR A 67 -3.03 -19.85 -8.29
C TYR A 67 -4.45 -20.38 -8.11
N PHE A 68 -5.27 -19.70 -7.33
CA PHE A 68 -6.68 -20.02 -7.15
C PHE A 68 -7.46 -19.93 -8.48
N ALA A 69 -7.25 -18.84 -9.23
CA ALA A 69 -7.91 -18.64 -10.54
C ALA A 69 -7.58 -19.75 -11.53
N VAL A 70 -6.29 -20.10 -11.65
CA VAL A 70 -5.83 -21.17 -12.55
C VAL A 70 -6.38 -22.52 -12.11
N LEU A 71 -6.36 -22.84 -10.81
CA LEU A 71 -6.90 -24.08 -10.26
C LEU A 71 -8.38 -24.25 -10.62
N CYS A 72 -9.20 -23.23 -10.31
CA CYS A 72 -10.64 -23.28 -10.58
C CYS A 72 -10.94 -23.41 -12.07
N SER A 73 -10.23 -22.65 -12.90
CA SER A 73 -10.45 -22.68 -14.36
C SER A 73 -10.06 -24.04 -14.98
N LEU A 74 -8.90 -24.59 -14.60
CA LEU A 74 -8.47 -25.90 -15.11
C LEU A 74 -9.42 -27.02 -14.69
N TYR A 75 -9.83 -27.03 -13.43
CA TYR A 75 -10.78 -28.04 -12.95
C TYR A 75 -12.14 -27.89 -13.59
N ALA A 76 -12.62 -26.66 -13.77
CA ALA A 76 -13.88 -26.38 -14.46
C ALA A 76 -13.87 -26.88 -15.92
N VAL A 77 -12.78 -26.57 -16.65
CA VAL A 77 -12.65 -27.03 -18.03
C VAL A 77 -12.59 -28.56 -18.13
N ARG A 78 -11.81 -29.21 -17.24
CA ARG A 78 -11.78 -30.66 -17.15
C ARG A 78 -13.18 -31.26 -16.91
N LEU A 79 -13.91 -30.69 -15.91
CA LEU A 79 -15.25 -31.17 -15.57
C LEU A 79 -16.25 -30.98 -16.70
N LEU A 80 -16.18 -29.87 -17.43
CA LEU A 80 -17.00 -29.64 -18.64
C LEU A 80 -16.64 -30.60 -19.74
N CYS A 81 -15.35 -30.93 -19.95
CA CYS A 81 -14.91 -31.93 -20.91
C CYS A 81 -15.38 -33.35 -20.58
N ASP A 82 -15.66 -33.66 -19.31
CA ASP A 82 -16.15 -34.98 -18.89
C ASP A 82 -17.66 -35.21 -19.14
N VAL A 83 -18.32 -34.23 -19.77
CA VAL A 83 -19.74 -34.24 -20.07
C VAL A 83 -19.97 -34.62 -21.53
N ASP A 84 -20.79 -35.67 -21.79
CA ASP A 84 -21.09 -36.16 -23.11
C ASP A 84 -21.59 -35.09 -24.12
N ALA A 85 -22.34 -34.11 -23.61
CA ALA A 85 -22.84 -33.00 -24.41
C ALA A 85 -21.74 -32.12 -25.01
N MET A 86 -20.62 -31.93 -24.31
CA MET A 86 -19.49 -31.12 -24.76
C MET A 86 -18.68 -31.84 -25.82
N GLU A 87 -18.53 -33.16 -25.73
CA GLU A 87 -17.90 -33.96 -26.73
C GLU A 87 -18.66 -33.87 -28.09
N ILE A 88 -19.98 -33.96 -28.02
CA ILE A 88 -20.84 -33.81 -29.23
C ILE A 88 -20.72 -32.38 -29.80
N LEU A 89 -20.69 -31.36 -28.96
CA LEU A 89 -20.63 -29.96 -29.38
C LEU A 89 -19.33 -29.63 -30.14
N PHE A 90 -18.19 -30.12 -29.63
CA PHE A 90 -16.89 -29.84 -30.23
C PHE A 90 -16.46 -30.81 -31.34
N SER A 91 -17.16 -31.94 -31.51
CA SER A 91 -16.94 -32.93 -32.57
C SER A 91 -15.48 -33.41 -32.72
N LEU A 92 -14.72 -33.47 -31.61
CA LEU A 92 -13.36 -33.97 -31.61
C LEU A 92 -13.36 -35.52 -31.64
N PRO A 93 -12.37 -36.17 -32.29
CA PRO A 93 -12.22 -37.62 -32.23
C PRO A 93 -12.04 -38.09 -30.76
N GLN A 94 -12.72 -39.18 -30.38
CA GLN A 94 -12.69 -39.77 -29.03
C GLN A 94 -11.27 -39.88 -28.42
N PRO A 95 -10.24 -40.37 -29.15
CA PRO A 95 -8.89 -40.45 -28.58
C PRO A 95 -8.28 -39.09 -28.26
N ALA A 96 -8.59 -38.04 -29.05
CA ALA A 96 -8.10 -36.69 -28.84
C ALA A 96 -8.81 -36.03 -27.63
N TRP A 97 -10.12 -36.28 -27.49
CA TRP A 97 -10.93 -35.81 -26.37
C TRP A 97 -10.43 -36.39 -25.06
N GLN A 98 -10.21 -37.71 -24.98
CA GLN A 98 -9.69 -38.38 -23.80
C GLN A 98 -8.29 -37.86 -23.42
N LYS A 99 -7.39 -37.66 -24.39
CA LYS A 99 -6.07 -37.08 -24.15
C LYS A 99 -6.16 -35.67 -23.55
N LEU A 100 -7.11 -34.86 -24.01
CA LEU A 100 -7.34 -33.52 -23.41
C LEU A 100 -7.72 -33.62 -21.92
N ILE A 101 -8.62 -34.52 -21.58
CA ILE A 101 -9.03 -34.77 -20.17
C ILE A 101 -7.84 -35.21 -19.33
N ASP A 102 -7.02 -36.15 -19.87
CA ASP A 102 -5.84 -36.66 -19.17
C ASP A 102 -4.78 -35.57 -18.94
N VAL A 103 -4.50 -34.74 -19.94
CA VAL A 103 -3.61 -33.58 -19.84
C VAL A 103 -4.09 -32.62 -18.79
N LEU A 104 -5.37 -32.26 -18.78
CA LEU A 104 -5.95 -31.39 -17.75
C LEU A 104 -5.83 -32.03 -16.36
N THR A 105 -6.02 -33.35 -16.26
CA THR A 105 -5.89 -34.12 -15.02
C THR A 105 -4.46 -34.02 -14.44
N TYR A 106 -3.43 -34.16 -15.28
CA TYR A 106 -2.02 -34.00 -14.85
C TYR A 106 -1.70 -32.57 -14.43
N LEU A 107 -2.36 -31.56 -15.00
CA LEU A 107 -2.05 -30.16 -14.77
C LEU A 107 -2.66 -29.60 -13.47
N ILE A 108 -3.87 -30.03 -13.10
CA ILE A 108 -4.66 -29.49 -11.97
C ILE A 108 -3.92 -29.48 -10.61
N PRO A 109 -3.17 -30.53 -10.19
CA PRO A 109 -2.48 -30.52 -8.91
C PRO A 109 -1.39 -29.46 -8.78
N VAL A 110 -0.81 -29.00 -9.90
CA VAL A 110 0.27 -27.99 -9.89
C VAL A 110 -0.19 -26.69 -9.26
N PRO A 111 -1.22 -25.96 -9.75
CA PRO A 111 -1.71 -24.75 -9.13
C PRO A 111 -2.32 -25.02 -7.75
N ALA A 112 -2.88 -26.21 -7.48
CA ALA A 112 -3.38 -26.56 -6.16
C ALA A 112 -2.26 -26.56 -5.11
N PHE A 113 -1.12 -27.20 -5.39
CA PHE A 113 0.02 -27.23 -4.46
C PHE A 113 0.73 -25.88 -4.36
N LEU A 114 0.82 -25.09 -5.43
CA LEU A 114 1.32 -23.72 -5.39
C LEU A 114 0.44 -22.84 -4.51
N PHE A 115 -0.88 -23.00 -4.59
CA PHE A 115 -1.82 -22.35 -3.68
C PHE A 115 -1.59 -22.78 -2.23
N PHE A 116 -1.48 -24.09 -1.95
CA PHE A 116 -1.16 -24.59 -0.60
C PHE A 116 0.14 -24.01 -0.06
N ALA A 117 1.19 -23.97 -0.89
CA ALA A 117 2.48 -23.41 -0.51
C ALA A 117 2.39 -21.90 -0.19
N SER A 118 1.53 -21.16 -0.89
CA SER A 118 1.30 -19.73 -0.63
C SER A 118 0.52 -19.48 0.68
N VAL A 119 -0.39 -20.37 1.07
CA VAL A 119 -1.22 -20.22 2.28
C VAL A 119 -0.54 -20.80 3.51
N ILE A 120 0.08 -21.98 3.40
CA ILE A 120 0.62 -22.76 4.52
C ILE A 120 2.14 -22.56 4.66
N GLY A 121 2.81 -22.10 3.60
CA GLY A 121 4.27 -22.05 3.50
C GLY A 121 4.86 -23.40 3.06
N ARG A 122 6.18 -23.55 3.23
CA ARG A 122 6.94 -24.71 2.71
C ARG A 122 6.56 -26.09 3.31
N GLY A 123 5.75 -26.09 4.36
CA GLY A 123 5.38 -27.31 5.08
C GLY A 123 6.49 -27.88 5.98
N TRP A 124 6.18 -28.94 6.75
CA TRP A 124 7.14 -29.64 7.61
C TRP A 124 8.31 -30.20 6.77
N ARG A 125 9.54 -29.88 7.14
CA ARG A 125 10.76 -30.23 6.39
C ARG A 125 10.69 -29.89 4.89
N SER A 126 9.95 -28.85 4.52
CA SER A 126 9.71 -28.45 3.12
C SER A 126 8.98 -29.52 2.28
N SER A 127 8.20 -30.39 2.91
CA SER A 127 7.50 -31.49 2.23
C SER A 127 6.52 -31.04 1.17
N LEU A 128 5.73 -29.98 1.43
CA LEU A 128 4.81 -29.41 0.46
C LEU A 128 5.55 -28.83 -0.76
N PHE A 129 6.66 -28.12 -0.54
CA PHE A 129 7.45 -27.55 -1.62
C PHE A 129 8.07 -28.64 -2.51
N ARG A 130 8.70 -29.68 -1.89
CA ARG A 130 9.28 -30.80 -2.63
C ARG A 130 8.23 -31.57 -3.42
N LEU A 131 7.08 -31.81 -2.82
CA LEU A 131 5.98 -32.49 -3.50
C LEU A 131 5.46 -31.68 -4.68
N GLY A 132 5.33 -30.35 -4.53
CA GLY A 132 5.00 -29.46 -5.64
C GLY A 132 6.00 -29.57 -6.79
N GLN A 133 7.31 -29.62 -6.50
CA GLN A 133 8.33 -29.82 -7.53
C GLN A 133 8.18 -31.20 -8.23
N VAL A 134 7.92 -32.26 -7.50
CA VAL A 134 7.67 -33.60 -8.08
C VAL A 134 6.46 -33.56 -9.00
N LEU A 135 5.37 -32.93 -8.61
CA LEU A 135 4.16 -32.81 -9.42
C LEU A 135 4.40 -31.99 -10.70
N VAL A 136 5.18 -30.91 -10.63
CA VAL A 136 5.57 -30.11 -11.80
C VAL A 136 6.41 -30.96 -12.77
N VAL A 137 7.42 -31.66 -12.28
CA VAL A 137 8.28 -32.54 -13.09
C VAL A 137 7.46 -33.66 -13.73
N LEU A 138 6.57 -34.28 -12.95
CA LEU A 138 5.70 -35.34 -13.46
C LEU A 138 4.79 -34.81 -14.56
N ALA A 139 4.14 -33.65 -14.38
CA ALA A 139 3.30 -33.06 -15.40
C ALA A 139 4.10 -32.73 -16.67
N ALA A 140 5.33 -32.18 -16.52
CA ALA A 140 6.23 -31.87 -17.63
C ALA A 140 6.66 -33.11 -18.45
N VAL A 141 6.70 -34.28 -17.80
CA VAL A 141 7.01 -35.57 -18.48
C VAL A 141 5.75 -36.24 -18.98
N ALA A 142 4.68 -36.29 -18.19
CA ALA A 142 3.45 -36.99 -18.52
C ALA A 142 2.70 -36.36 -19.70
N ILE A 143 2.65 -35.02 -19.75
CA ILE A 143 1.90 -34.33 -20.83
C ILE A 143 2.48 -34.61 -22.22
N PRO A 144 3.79 -34.44 -22.49
CA PRO A 144 4.35 -34.80 -23.79
C PRO A 144 4.20 -36.28 -24.13
N LEU A 145 4.35 -37.16 -23.16
CA LEU A 145 4.15 -38.61 -23.37
C LEU A 145 2.68 -38.93 -23.72
N GLU A 146 1.71 -38.31 -23.04
CA GLU A 146 0.29 -38.47 -23.31
C GLU A 146 -0.08 -38.01 -24.73
N ILE A 147 0.50 -36.90 -25.19
CA ILE A 147 0.29 -36.38 -26.52
C ILE A 147 0.91 -37.30 -27.60
N ALA A 148 2.13 -37.79 -27.35
CA ALA A 148 2.90 -38.58 -28.32
C ALA A 148 2.47 -40.04 -28.39
N TRP A 149 1.91 -40.61 -27.31
CA TRP A 149 1.58 -42.05 -27.26
C TRP A 149 0.26 -42.35 -27.97
N PRO A 150 0.15 -43.48 -28.68
CA PRO A 150 -1.07 -43.84 -29.40
C PRO A 150 -2.30 -44.05 -28.49
N SER A 151 -2.09 -44.63 -27.32
CA SER A 151 -3.16 -44.96 -26.36
C SER A 151 -3.20 -43.93 -25.25
N PRO A 152 -4.38 -43.37 -24.87
CA PRO A 152 -4.50 -42.43 -23.76
C PRO A 152 -4.33 -43.15 -22.40
N GLY A 153 -3.97 -42.35 -21.36
CA GLY A 153 -4.00 -42.82 -19.97
C GLY A 153 -2.84 -43.67 -19.49
N VAL A 154 -1.72 -43.76 -20.25
CA VAL A 154 -0.58 -44.65 -19.93
C VAL A 154 0.00 -44.41 -18.54
N LEU A 155 0.05 -43.17 -18.08
CA LEU A 155 0.60 -42.80 -16.76
C LEU A 155 -0.46 -42.54 -15.68
N LEU A 156 -1.75 -42.73 -15.96
CA LEU A 156 -2.83 -42.47 -14.99
C LEU A 156 -2.73 -43.34 -13.74
N GLY A 157 -2.30 -44.60 -13.83
CA GLY A 157 -2.12 -45.49 -12.69
C GLY A 157 -1.07 -44.94 -11.67
N PRO A 158 0.19 -44.77 -12.09
CA PRO A 158 1.23 -44.15 -11.25
C PRO A 158 0.85 -42.74 -10.73
N TYR A 159 0.17 -41.96 -11.58
CA TYR A 159 -0.28 -40.62 -11.20
C TYR A 159 -1.30 -40.63 -10.05
N ARG A 160 -2.29 -41.53 -10.07
CA ARG A 160 -3.28 -41.72 -9.00
C ARG A 160 -2.61 -42.01 -7.65
N ILE A 161 -1.59 -42.88 -7.64
CA ILE A 161 -0.81 -43.19 -6.43
C ILE A 161 -0.14 -41.91 -5.90
N LEU A 162 0.46 -41.10 -6.79
CA LEU A 162 1.10 -39.84 -6.38
C LEU A 162 0.09 -38.83 -5.84
N VAL A 163 -1.11 -38.71 -6.42
CA VAL A 163 -2.19 -37.85 -5.92
C VAL A 163 -2.64 -38.30 -4.53
N ILE A 164 -2.77 -39.60 -4.27
CA ILE A 164 -3.09 -40.14 -2.94
C ILE A 164 -2.01 -39.70 -1.93
N VAL A 165 -0.73 -39.92 -2.27
CA VAL A 165 0.40 -39.49 -1.43
C VAL A 165 0.35 -37.98 -1.19
N ALA A 166 0.04 -37.20 -2.22
CA ALA A 166 -0.06 -35.76 -2.15
C ALA A 166 -1.18 -35.28 -1.20
N VAL A 167 -2.35 -35.90 -1.24
CA VAL A 167 -3.46 -35.64 -0.32
C VAL A 167 -3.07 -35.96 1.12
N VAL A 168 -2.45 -37.11 1.35
CA VAL A 168 -1.99 -37.52 2.69
C VAL A 168 -0.94 -36.56 3.25
N VAL A 169 0.06 -36.17 2.43
CA VAL A 169 1.09 -35.21 2.83
C VAL A 169 0.48 -33.83 3.13
N ALA A 170 -0.47 -33.37 2.33
CA ALA A 170 -1.15 -32.11 2.57
C ALA A 170 -1.96 -32.15 3.87
N LEU A 171 -2.71 -33.22 4.14
CA LEU A 171 -3.41 -33.43 5.40
C LEU A 171 -2.44 -33.44 6.58
N ALA A 172 -1.36 -34.21 6.51
CA ALA A 172 -0.35 -34.27 7.57
C ALA A 172 0.24 -32.87 7.88
N ASN A 173 0.49 -32.05 6.86
CA ASN A 173 0.94 -30.68 7.04
C ASN A 173 -0.12 -29.75 7.64
N LEU A 174 -1.39 -29.91 7.26
CA LEU A 174 -2.50 -29.13 7.80
C LEU A 174 -2.75 -29.41 9.28
N PHE A 175 -2.56 -30.66 9.73
CA PHE A 175 -2.80 -31.12 11.11
C PHE A 175 -1.52 -31.20 11.94
N ALA A 176 -0.36 -30.76 11.42
CA ALA A 176 0.90 -30.79 12.16
C ALA A 176 0.79 -30.00 13.49
N PRO A 177 1.34 -30.51 14.60
CA PRO A 177 1.33 -29.84 15.90
C PRO A 177 2.16 -28.55 15.85
N GLY A 178 1.81 -27.54 16.67
CA GLY A 178 2.53 -26.26 16.78
C GLY A 178 2.11 -25.18 15.78
N ARG A 179 1.11 -25.40 14.94
CA ARG A 179 0.56 -24.38 14.05
C ARG A 179 -0.49 -23.52 14.74
N GLU A 180 -0.41 -22.19 14.49
CA GLU A 180 -1.40 -21.23 14.98
C GLU A 180 -2.83 -21.64 14.60
N ARG A 181 -3.75 -21.41 15.57
CA ARG A 181 -5.17 -21.73 15.37
C ARG A 181 -5.91 -20.55 14.69
N SER A 182 -5.43 -20.09 13.53
CA SER A 182 -6.12 -19.03 12.81
C SER A 182 -7.48 -19.51 12.27
N PRO A 183 -8.47 -18.62 12.12
CA PRO A 183 -9.76 -18.94 11.51
C PRO A 183 -9.61 -19.48 10.07
N ASP A 184 -8.67 -18.92 9.31
CA ASP A 184 -8.37 -19.35 7.93
C ASP A 184 -7.83 -20.79 7.89
N LEU A 185 -6.94 -21.14 8.84
CA LEU A 185 -6.40 -22.49 8.89
C LEU A 185 -7.46 -23.52 9.31
N ARG A 186 -8.42 -23.14 10.17
CA ARG A 186 -9.56 -24.03 10.53
C ARG A 186 -10.46 -24.28 9.32
N LEU A 187 -10.80 -23.24 8.57
CA LEU A 187 -11.61 -23.34 7.36
C LEU A 187 -10.90 -24.18 6.29
N LEU A 188 -9.62 -23.94 6.08
CA LEU A 188 -8.80 -24.73 5.16
C LEU A 188 -8.74 -26.21 5.55
N ARG A 189 -8.57 -26.53 6.84
CA ARG A 189 -8.58 -27.91 7.36
C ARG A 189 -9.89 -28.61 7.06
N LEU A 190 -11.01 -27.94 7.35
CA LEU A 190 -12.33 -28.52 7.16
C LEU A 190 -12.65 -28.75 5.68
N SER A 191 -12.46 -27.75 4.85
CA SER A 191 -12.74 -27.83 3.41
C SER A 191 -11.82 -28.83 2.70
N PHE A 192 -10.53 -28.90 3.09
CA PHE A 192 -9.60 -29.85 2.52
C PHE A 192 -9.82 -31.27 3.02
N LEU A 193 -10.25 -31.47 4.27
CA LEU A 193 -10.61 -32.79 4.78
C LEU A 193 -11.77 -33.41 3.98
N VAL A 194 -12.80 -32.58 3.72
CA VAL A 194 -13.95 -33.01 2.89
C VAL A 194 -13.47 -33.34 1.46
N PHE A 195 -12.80 -32.40 0.81
CA PHE A 195 -12.29 -32.62 -0.57
C PHE A 195 -11.32 -33.80 -0.64
N GLY A 196 -10.37 -33.89 0.31
CA GLY A 196 -9.39 -34.98 0.38
C GLY A 196 -10.05 -36.35 0.50
N GLY A 197 -11.15 -36.47 1.25
CA GLY A 197 -11.97 -37.67 1.34
C GLY A 197 -12.57 -38.07 -0.02
N PHE A 198 -13.19 -37.11 -0.73
CA PHE A 198 -13.73 -37.33 -2.07
C PHE A 198 -12.65 -37.67 -3.09
N ALA A 199 -11.53 -36.95 -3.09
CA ALA A 199 -10.41 -37.20 -4.00
C ALA A 199 -9.77 -38.57 -3.77
N LEU A 200 -9.63 -38.99 -2.50
CA LEU A 200 -9.12 -40.29 -2.15
C LEU A 200 -10.06 -41.41 -2.63
N ALA A 201 -11.35 -41.26 -2.34
CA ALA A 201 -12.36 -42.24 -2.77
C ALA A 201 -12.40 -42.38 -4.29
N GLU A 202 -12.35 -41.29 -5.04
CA GLU A 202 -12.33 -41.30 -6.51
C GLU A 202 -11.08 -41.97 -7.09
N ASN A 203 -9.91 -41.71 -6.50
CA ASN A 203 -8.68 -42.37 -6.96
C ASN A 203 -8.68 -43.86 -6.65
N LEU A 204 -9.19 -44.28 -5.47
CA LEU A 204 -9.35 -45.69 -5.11
C LEU A 204 -10.37 -46.40 -6.03
N ARG A 205 -11.49 -45.76 -6.37
CA ARG A 205 -12.46 -46.25 -7.36
C ARG A 205 -11.80 -46.46 -8.71
N GLY A 206 -11.04 -45.46 -9.19
CA GLY A 206 -10.34 -45.55 -10.46
C GLY A 206 -9.25 -46.63 -10.51
N MET A 207 -8.81 -47.14 -9.34
CA MET A 207 -7.91 -48.28 -9.22
C MET A 207 -8.69 -49.65 -9.06
N GLY A 208 -10.02 -49.58 -9.01
CA GLY A 208 -10.86 -50.75 -8.76
C GLY A 208 -10.85 -51.30 -7.33
N LEU A 209 -10.32 -50.52 -6.37
CA LEU A 209 -10.15 -50.94 -4.97
C LEU A 209 -11.37 -50.61 -4.08
N MET A 210 -12.27 -49.75 -4.56
CA MET A 210 -13.41 -49.28 -3.74
C MET A 210 -14.62 -48.98 -4.64
N PRO A 211 -15.84 -49.49 -4.34
CA PRO A 211 -17.07 -49.05 -4.99
C PRO A 211 -17.41 -47.63 -4.45
N TRP A 212 -17.50 -46.66 -5.35
CA TRP A 212 -17.83 -45.27 -5.03
C TRP A 212 -18.76 -44.71 -6.13
N PRO A 213 -19.77 -43.86 -5.79
CA PRO A 213 -20.60 -43.28 -6.80
C PRO A 213 -19.80 -42.45 -7.80
N ALA A 214 -20.01 -42.66 -9.07
CA ALA A 214 -19.41 -41.82 -10.11
C ALA A 214 -19.89 -40.36 -9.92
N ASN A 215 -19.01 -39.40 -10.26
CA ASN A 215 -19.32 -37.97 -10.27
C ASN A 215 -19.60 -37.33 -8.89
N ALA A 216 -19.14 -37.93 -7.78
CA ALA A 216 -19.25 -37.33 -6.45
C ALA A 216 -18.10 -36.34 -6.12
N GLU A 217 -16.91 -36.50 -6.74
CA GLU A 217 -15.74 -35.63 -6.53
C GLU A 217 -16.01 -34.15 -6.78
N PRO A 218 -16.76 -33.71 -7.83
CA PRO A 218 -17.02 -32.31 -8.09
C PRO A 218 -17.73 -31.57 -6.95
N ALA A 219 -18.58 -32.25 -6.18
CA ALA A 219 -19.22 -31.67 -5.01
C ALA A 219 -18.21 -31.40 -3.87
N GLY A 220 -17.29 -32.33 -3.65
CA GLY A 220 -16.18 -32.16 -2.69
C GLY A 220 -15.25 -31.01 -3.10
N PHE A 221 -14.95 -30.88 -4.40
CA PHE A 221 -14.15 -29.81 -4.93
C PHE A 221 -14.84 -28.45 -4.82
N LEU A 222 -16.14 -28.35 -5.05
CA LEU A 222 -16.92 -27.11 -4.88
C LEU A 222 -16.87 -26.62 -3.42
N ILE A 223 -17.02 -27.51 -2.44
CA ILE A 223 -16.89 -27.20 -1.02
C ILE A 223 -15.48 -26.67 -0.71
N PHE A 224 -14.46 -27.32 -1.26
CA PHE A 224 -13.07 -26.90 -1.12
C PHE A 224 -12.83 -25.51 -1.70
N VAL A 225 -13.27 -25.28 -2.93
CA VAL A 225 -13.17 -23.95 -3.61
C VAL A 225 -13.93 -22.88 -2.83
N GLY A 226 -15.09 -23.16 -2.28
CA GLY A 226 -15.84 -22.26 -1.41
C GLY A 226 -15.02 -21.84 -0.18
N GLY A 227 -14.35 -22.81 0.46
CA GLY A 227 -13.43 -22.54 1.58
C GLY A 227 -12.24 -21.68 1.18
N LEU A 228 -11.59 -22.01 0.05
CA LEU A 228 -10.46 -21.25 -0.49
C LEU A 228 -10.87 -19.84 -0.91
N GLY A 229 -12.01 -19.70 -1.58
CA GLY A 229 -12.57 -18.41 -1.99
C GLY A 229 -12.84 -17.50 -0.80
N THR A 230 -13.38 -18.07 0.30
CA THR A 230 -13.58 -17.32 1.55
C THR A 230 -12.26 -16.83 2.16
N ILE A 231 -11.23 -17.69 2.18
CA ILE A 231 -9.90 -17.31 2.68
C ILE A 231 -9.28 -16.21 1.78
N ALA A 232 -9.36 -16.39 0.47
CA ALA A 232 -8.86 -15.41 -0.49
C ALA A 232 -9.58 -14.06 -0.34
N ALA A 233 -10.92 -14.07 -0.25
CA ALA A 233 -11.73 -12.88 -0.02
C ALA A 233 -11.35 -12.16 1.28
N ARG A 234 -11.25 -12.88 2.40
CA ARG A 234 -10.83 -12.30 3.70
C ARG A 234 -9.46 -11.65 3.64
N ARG A 235 -8.49 -12.28 2.96
CA ARG A 235 -7.15 -11.70 2.80
C ARG A 235 -7.16 -10.43 1.97
N VAL A 236 -7.94 -10.42 0.89
CA VAL A 236 -8.06 -9.28 -0.02
C VAL A 236 -8.77 -8.11 0.67
N PHE A 237 -9.96 -8.36 1.21
CA PHE A 237 -10.79 -7.30 1.83
C PHE A 237 -10.27 -6.87 3.20
N GLY A 238 -9.79 -7.80 4.04
CA GLY A 238 -9.25 -7.46 5.36
C GLY A 238 -7.98 -6.62 5.30
N ALA A 239 -7.17 -6.73 4.25
CA ALA A 239 -6.03 -5.83 4.03
C ALA A 239 -6.50 -4.41 3.68
N GLN A 240 -7.57 -4.28 2.88
CA GLN A 240 -8.13 -2.97 2.52
C GLN A 240 -8.77 -2.27 3.72
N GLU A 241 -9.53 -3.01 4.54
CA GLU A 241 -10.13 -2.46 5.77
C GLU A 241 -9.07 -1.94 6.75
N ARG A 242 -7.97 -2.70 6.92
CA ARG A 242 -6.86 -2.25 7.78
C ARG A 242 -6.19 -0.99 7.24
N LEU A 243 -5.94 -0.92 5.93
CA LEU A 243 -5.37 0.28 5.31
C LEU A 243 -6.30 1.49 5.48
N ALA A 244 -7.60 1.31 5.24
CA ALA A 244 -8.59 2.37 5.43
C ALA A 244 -8.66 2.84 6.90
N ALA A 245 -8.61 1.91 7.86
CA ALA A 245 -8.59 2.24 9.28
C ALA A 245 -7.32 3.04 9.67
N ILE A 246 -6.13 2.63 9.20
CA ILE A 246 -4.87 3.35 9.42
C ILE A 246 -4.92 4.75 8.81
N HIS A 247 -5.42 4.90 7.59
CA HIS A 247 -5.59 6.23 6.97
C HIS A 247 -6.53 7.12 7.78
N GLN A 248 -7.63 6.58 8.28
CA GLN A 248 -8.57 7.34 9.11
C GLN A 248 -7.94 7.77 10.45
N GLU A 249 -7.12 6.91 11.08
CA GLU A 249 -6.38 7.27 12.29
C GLU A 249 -5.36 8.38 12.02
N LEU A 250 -4.62 8.29 10.92
CA LEU A 250 -3.65 9.30 10.50
C LEU A 250 -4.32 10.64 10.15
N GLU A 251 -5.45 10.63 9.45
CA GLU A 251 -6.23 11.85 9.20
C GLU A 251 -6.73 12.50 10.50
N THR A 252 -7.10 11.69 11.49
CA THR A 252 -7.49 12.20 12.79
C THR A 252 -6.31 12.85 13.50
N ALA A 253 -5.13 12.22 13.49
CA ALA A 253 -3.89 12.77 14.03
C ALA A 253 -3.51 14.09 13.33
N ARG A 254 -3.64 14.17 11.99
CA ARG A 254 -3.43 15.40 11.20
C ARG A 254 -4.34 16.53 11.65
N ARG A 255 -5.64 16.26 11.84
CA ARG A 255 -6.59 17.29 12.31
C ARG A 255 -6.25 17.80 13.70
N ILE A 256 -5.84 16.91 14.61
CA ILE A 256 -5.39 17.29 15.95
C ILE A 256 -4.13 18.17 15.83
N GLN A 257 -3.13 17.76 15.05
CA GLN A 257 -1.90 18.53 14.84
C GLN A 257 -2.19 19.91 14.23
N ALA A 258 -3.04 19.98 13.20
CA ALA A 258 -3.43 21.26 12.59
C ALA A 258 -4.13 22.20 13.61
N SER A 259 -4.85 21.66 14.59
CA SER A 259 -5.48 22.47 15.65
C SER A 259 -4.49 23.03 16.69
N ILE A 260 -3.26 22.51 16.72
CA ILE A 260 -2.21 22.95 17.65
C ILE A 260 -1.43 24.12 17.04
N LEU A 261 -1.32 24.19 15.71
CA LEU A 261 -0.68 25.30 15.02
C LEU A 261 -1.49 26.59 15.19
N PRO A 262 -0.85 27.75 15.20
CA PRO A 262 -1.55 29.04 15.26
C PRO A 262 -2.51 29.20 14.09
N GLY A 263 -3.75 29.58 14.35
CA GLY A 263 -4.73 29.81 13.28
C GLY A 263 -4.42 31.07 12.47
N GLU A 264 -4.25 32.17 13.17
CA GLU A 264 -3.89 33.47 12.58
C GLU A 264 -2.69 34.07 13.31
N PRO A 265 -1.79 34.75 12.59
CA PRO A 265 -0.72 35.51 13.23
C PRO A 265 -1.30 36.61 14.15
N PRO A 266 -0.62 36.94 15.25
CA PRO A 266 -1.07 37.99 16.13
C PRO A 266 -1.12 39.35 15.38
N HIS A 267 -2.23 40.05 15.52
CA HIS A 267 -2.33 41.41 15.02
C HIS A 267 -1.50 42.38 15.90
N SER A 268 -0.56 43.07 15.29
CA SER A 268 0.22 44.11 15.90
C SER A 268 0.30 45.31 14.97
N GLU A 269 0.00 46.50 15.45
CA GLU A 269 0.08 47.72 14.62
C GLU A 269 1.49 47.92 14.07
N GLY A 270 1.60 48.02 12.76
CA GLY A 270 2.86 48.22 12.04
C GLY A 270 3.64 46.92 11.79
N LEU A 271 3.06 45.75 12.05
CA LEU A 271 3.66 44.45 11.73
C LEU A 271 2.68 43.62 10.93
N SER A 272 3.10 43.15 9.78
CA SER A 272 2.38 42.17 8.96
C SER A 272 3.13 40.84 9.00
N ILE A 273 2.43 39.74 9.28
CA ILE A 273 3.01 38.39 9.38
C ILE A 273 2.17 37.46 8.52
N ALA A 274 2.82 36.73 7.63
CA ALA A 274 2.20 35.63 6.90
C ALA A 274 2.95 34.32 7.17
N ALA A 275 2.24 33.26 7.55
CA ALA A 275 2.80 31.93 7.73
C ALA A 275 2.18 30.95 6.74
N ARG A 276 2.99 30.05 6.22
CA ARG A 276 2.52 28.93 5.38
C ARG A 276 3.15 27.66 5.88
N TYR A 277 2.34 26.61 5.89
CA TYR A 277 2.70 25.28 6.37
C TYR A 277 2.14 24.25 5.41
N VAL A 278 3.00 23.46 4.80
CA VAL A 278 2.64 22.42 3.83
C VAL A 278 3.29 21.11 4.25
N PRO A 279 2.52 20.20 4.88
CA PRO A 279 3.05 18.92 5.30
C PRO A 279 3.33 18.01 4.10
N ALA A 280 4.45 17.29 4.12
CA ALA A 280 4.83 16.31 3.09
C ALA A 280 4.04 14.99 3.22
N SER A 281 3.58 14.67 4.41
CA SER A 281 2.83 13.46 4.73
C SER A 281 1.54 13.77 5.51
N GLU A 282 0.84 12.73 5.98
CA GLU A 282 -0.39 12.90 6.78
C GLU A 282 -0.16 13.70 8.07
N VAL A 283 1.03 13.59 8.67
CA VAL A 283 1.47 14.34 9.85
C VAL A 283 2.93 14.75 9.68
N ALA A 284 3.33 15.90 10.25
CA ALA A 284 4.58 16.58 9.97
C ALA A 284 5.45 16.78 11.21
N GLY A 285 6.78 16.95 11.00
CA GLY A 285 7.74 17.31 12.03
C GLY A 285 7.86 18.81 12.23
N ASP A 286 7.58 19.60 11.22
CA ASP A 286 7.66 21.07 11.26
C ASP A 286 6.67 21.67 12.25
N PHE A 287 7.08 22.76 12.84
CA PHE A 287 6.26 23.49 13.81
C PHE A 287 6.60 24.98 13.79
N TYR A 288 5.60 25.84 13.94
CA TYR A 288 5.79 27.25 14.21
C TYR A 288 4.78 27.75 15.24
N ASP A 289 5.14 28.80 15.96
CA ASP A 289 4.25 29.42 16.96
C ASP A 289 4.59 30.88 17.19
N PHE A 290 3.63 31.59 17.78
CA PHE A 290 3.78 33.00 18.15
C PHE A 290 3.63 33.15 19.64
N LEU A 291 4.56 33.89 20.24
CA LEU A 291 4.45 34.31 21.62
C LEU A 291 4.10 35.83 21.64
N PRO A 292 2.85 36.17 21.94
CA PRO A 292 2.47 37.60 22.03
C PRO A 292 3.24 38.29 23.15
N GLY A 293 3.84 39.43 22.82
CA GLY A 293 4.42 40.35 23.81
C GLY A 293 3.44 41.46 24.19
N GLU A 294 3.78 42.28 25.21
CA GLU A 294 3.04 43.49 25.51
C GLU A 294 3.36 44.61 24.50
N GLY A 295 2.35 45.36 24.09
CA GLY A 295 2.51 46.44 23.14
C GLY A 295 2.79 45.91 21.71
N ARG A 296 3.74 46.57 21.00
CA ARG A 296 4.13 46.25 19.63
C ARG A 296 5.27 45.24 19.57
N ARG A 297 5.12 44.13 20.31
CA ARG A 297 6.15 43.10 20.48
C ARG A 297 5.59 41.72 20.15
N VAL A 298 6.41 40.88 19.50
CA VAL A 298 6.04 39.48 19.19
C VAL A 298 7.27 38.58 19.18
N GLY A 299 7.14 37.41 19.77
CA GLY A 299 8.08 36.31 19.58
C GLY A 299 7.58 35.37 18.53
N ILE A 300 8.45 34.88 17.64
CA ILE A 300 8.17 33.93 16.58
C ILE A 300 9.12 32.76 16.73
N LEU A 301 8.57 31.55 16.84
CA LEU A 301 9.35 30.32 16.82
C LEU A 301 9.03 29.56 15.54
N ILE A 302 10.07 29.07 14.86
CA ILE A 302 9.99 28.07 13.81
C ILE A 302 10.94 26.94 14.16
N ALA A 303 10.53 25.70 13.96
CA ALA A 303 11.27 24.52 14.33
C ALA A 303 10.96 23.34 13.42
N ASP A 304 11.92 22.43 13.31
CA ASP A 304 11.77 21.13 12.66
C ASP A 304 12.24 20.02 13.60
N VAL A 305 11.46 18.93 13.64
CA VAL A 305 11.76 17.73 14.43
C VAL A 305 12.34 16.66 13.50
N SER A 306 13.59 16.30 13.73
CA SER A 306 14.29 15.29 12.91
C SER A 306 13.49 13.99 12.74
N GLY A 307 13.37 13.52 11.49
CA GLY A 307 12.57 12.38 11.09
C GLY A 307 11.16 12.78 10.69
N HIS A 308 10.31 11.83 10.34
CA HIS A 308 9.01 12.10 9.76
C HIS A 308 7.90 11.24 10.38
N GLY A 309 6.65 11.61 10.10
CA GLY A 309 5.48 10.85 10.50
C GLY A 309 5.11 11.02 11.98
N VAL A 310 4.35 10.08 12.52
CA VAL A 310 3.73 10.17 13.85
C VAL A 310 4.72 10.47 14.98
N PRO A 311 5.93 9.88 15.04
CA PRO A 311 6.89 10.21 16.11
C PRO A 311 7.32 11.67 16.10
N ALA A 312 7.60 12.26 14.93
CA ALA A 312 7.98 13.67 14.81
C ALA A 312 6.81 14.58 15.17
N ALA A 313 5.61 14.28 14.70
CA ALA A 313 4.39 15.01 14.99
C ALA A 313 4.05 15.06 16.49
N LEU A 314 4.29 13.98 17.23
CA LEU A 314 4.11 13.95 18.68
C LEU A 314 5.10 14.88 19.38
N VAL A 315 6.37 14.91 18.94
CA VAL A 315 7.38 15.82 19.49
C VAL A 315 7.01 17.27 19.17
N ALA A 316 6.57 17.58 17.93
CA ALA A 316 6.07 18.90 17.55
C ALA A 316 4.88 19.35 18.45
N SER A 317 3.96 18.42 18.76
CA SER A 317 2.85 18.69 19.68
C SER A 317 3.33 18.99 21.11
N MET A 318 4.37 18.29 21.60
CA MET A 318 4.99 18.59 22.89
C MET A 318 5.69 19.95 22.87
N LEU A 319 6.27 20.33 21.72
CA LEU A 319 6.93 21.62 21.56
C LEU A 319 5.95 22.79 21.73
N LYS A 320 4.71 22.67 21.27
CA LYS A 320 3.65 23.68 21.51
C LYS A 320 3.48 24.01 22.99
N VAL A 321 3.42 22.99 23.84
CA VAL A 321 3.26 23.18 25.28
C VAL A 321 4.54 23.78 25.89
N ALA A 322 5.70 23.31 25.43
CA ALA A 322 6.98 23.80 25.90
C ALA A 322 7.18 25.28 25.54
N VAL A 323 6.81 25.72 24.34
CA VAL A 323 6.88 27.10 23.85
C VAL A 323 5.92 27.99 24.65
N ALA A 324 4.67 27.59 24.80
CA ALA A 324 3.67 28.36 25.57
C ALA A 324 4.11 28.63 27.01
N ALA A 325 4.82 27.70 27.64
CA ALA A 325 5.38 27.88 28.97
C ALA A 325 6.50 28.94 29.04
N GLN A 326 7.07 29.34 27.89
CA GLN A 326 8.15 30.35 27.82
C GLN A 326 7.64 31.77 27.59
N ALA A 327 6.34 32.03 27.61
CA ALA A 327 5.78 33.37 27.40
C ALA A 327 6.39 34.44 28.31
N VAL A 328 6.73 34.10 29.55
CA VAL A 328 7.40 35.00 30.52
C VAL A 328 8.84 35.35 30.13
N HIS A 329 9.44 34.63 29.22
CA HIS A 329 10.81 34.81 28.72
C HIS A 329 10.85 35.26 27.28
N ALA A 330 9.70 35.60 26.68
CA ALA A 330 9.56 35.89 25.24
C ALA A 330 10.61 36.88 24.69
N ALA A 331 11.02 37.87 25.52
CA ALA A 331 12.01 38.87 25.12
C ALA A 331 13.47 38.38 25.14
N SER A 332 13.74 37.12 25.51
CA SER A 332 15.10 36.58 25.63
C SER A 332 15.20 35.28 24.78
N PRO A 333 15.50 35.37 23.49
CA PRO A 333 15.58 34.23 22.58
C PRO A 333 16.46 33.08 23.06
N ALA A 334 17.66 33.37 23.56
CA ALA A 334 18.56 32.36 24.09
C ALA A 334 17.98 31.62 25.32
N ARG A 335 17.26 32.35 26.17
CA ARG A 335 16.61 31.75 27.33
C ARG A 335 15.44 30.85 26.92
N VAL A 336 14.60 31.29 25.99
CA VAL A 336 13.49 30.48 25.44
C VAL A 336 14.02 29.16 24.96
N LEU A 337 15.05 29.16 24.09
CA LEU A 337 15.64 27.92 23.52
C LEU A 337 16.30 27.08 24.64
N SER A 338 16.96 27.69 25.62
CA SER A 338 17.60 26.97 26.72
C SER A 338 16.59 26.23 27.60
N GLU A 339 15.47 26.87 27.93
CA GLU A 339 14.42 26.28 28.75
C GLU A 339 13.71 25.15 27.99
N ILE A 340 13.43 25.33 26.66
CA ILE A 340 12.91 24.28 25.79
C ILE A 340 13.88 23.09 25.74
N ASN A 341 15.18 23.35 25.59
CA ASN A 341 16.19 22.29 25.59
C ASN A 341 16.20 21.48 26.90
N GLN A 342 16.06 22.14 28.05
CA GLN A 342 15.96 21.45 29.34
C GLN A 342 14.75 20.53 29.42
N ILE A 343 13.60 20.96 28.87
CA ILE A 343 12.38 20.14 28.80
C ILE A 343 12.59 18.88 28.00
N PHE A 344 13.27 18.97 26.84
CA PHE A 344 13.42 17.89 25.89
C PHE A 344 14.65 17.01 26.10
N HIS A 345 15.65 17.50 26.82
CA HIS A 345 16.89 16.73 27.03
C HIS A 345 16.62 15.36 27.67
N GLY A 346 17.14 14.32 27.04
CA GLY A 346 16.98 12.92 27.46
C GLY A 346 15.61 12.31 27.19
N LYS A 347 14.68 13.02 26.54
CA LYS A 347 13.33 12.53 26.20
C LYS A 347 13.17 12.18 24.72
N LEU A 348 14.00 12.69 23.84
CA LEU A 348 13.86 12.56 22.38
C LEU A 348 14.48 11.26 21.80
N ARG A 349 15.02 10.35 22.62
CA ARG A 349 15.72 9.14 22.18
C ARG A 349 16.73 9.44 21.05
N ASN A 350 16.39 9.12 19.80
CA ASN A 350 17.23 9.33 18.61
C ASN A 350 16.86 10.60 17.82
N GLN A 351 15.81 11.32 18.21
CA GLN A 351 15.38 12.55 17.55
C GLN A 351 16.07 13.77 18.18
N PHE A 352 16.05 14.88 17.46
CA PHE A 352 16.44 16.19 17.91
C PHE A 352 15.51 17.23 17.27
N ILE A 353 15.54 18.46 17.76
CA ILE A 353 14.76 19.57 17.21
C ILE A 353 15.72 20.64 16.77
N THR A 354 15.60 21.11 15.53
CA THR A 354 16.17 22.40 15.14
C THR A 354 15.14 23.48 15.42
N ALA A 355 15.55 24.63 15.92
CA ALA A 355 14.64 25.72 16.23
C ALA A 355 15.31 27.09 16.05
N LEU A 356 14.54 28.03 15.55
CA LEU A 356 14.89 29.44 15.51
C LEU A 356 13.82 30.23 16.26
N TYR A 357 14.24 31.05 17.21
CA TYR A 357 13.34 31.95 17.90
C TYR A 357 13.76 33.40 17.64
N VAL A 358 12.82 34.21 17.23
CA VAL A 358 12.99 35.63 16.92
C VAL A 358 12.05 36.44 17.80
N PHE A 359 12.55 37.48 18.41
CA PHE A 359 11.76 38.47 19.14
C PHE A 359 11.85 39.83 18.43
N ILE A 360 10.73 40.39 18.07
CA ILE A 360 10.60 41.67 17.38
C ILE A 360 10.02 42.68 18.36
N ASP A 361 10.72 43.77 18.59
CA ASP A 361 10.29 44.93 19.39
C ASP A 361 10.23 46.15 18.47
N LEU A 362 9.02 46.43 17.96
CA LEU A 362 8.81 47.61 17.10
C LEU A 362 8.88 48.95 17.83
N GLU A 363 8.73 48.95 19.17
CA GLU A 363 8.90 50.19 19.97
C GLU A 363 10.38 50.56 20.06
N ALA A 364 11.25 49.56 20.16
CA ALA A 364 12.68 49.72 20.13
C ALA A 364 13.29 49.75 18.72
N GLY A 365 12.51 49.40 17.67
CA GLY A 365 13.02 49.23 16.30
C GLY A 365 14.06 48.11 16.22
N ARG A 366 13.88 47.01 16.93
CA ARG A 366 14.92 45.98 17.09
C ARG A 366 14.37 44.57 16.93
N LEU A 367 15.15 43.72 16.26
CA LEU A 367 14.99 42.28 16.19
C LEU A 367 16.12 41.62 17.01
N THR A 368 15.77 40.67 17.87
CA THR A 368 16.72 39.79 18.56
C THR A 368 16.40 38.35 18.26
N ALA A 369 17.40 37.54 17.95
CA ALA A 369 17.19 36.15 17.54
C ALA A 369 18.24 35.21 18.15
N ALA A 370 17.87 33.96 18.33
CA ALA A 370 18.75 32.85 18.67
C ALA A 370 18.37 31.59 17.88
N SER A 371 19.35 30.77 17.53
CA SER A 371 19.15 29.54 16.79
C SER A 371 19.66 28.32 17.55
N ALA A 372 18.94 27.23 17.39
CA ALA A 372 19.32 25.88 17.83
C ALA A 372 19.52 24.98 16.60
N GLY A 373 20.50 25.32 15.74
CA GLY A 373 20.85 24.54 14.57
C GLY A 373 19.82 24.60 13.42
N HIS A 374 18.96 25.59 13.42
CA HIS A 374 17.95 25.81 12.39
C HIS A 374 18.51 26.65 11.24
N PRO A 375 17.96 26.57 9.99
CA PRO A 375 18.33 27.45 8.90
C PRO A 375 18.34 28.93 9.30
N ARG A 376 19.32 29.67 8.79
CA ARG A 376 19.47 31.08 9.13
C ARG A 376 18.38 31.90 8.46
N PRO A 377 17.75 32.84 9.19
CA PRO A 377 16.73 33.69 8.63
C PRO A 377 17.34 34.65 7.61
N LEU A 378 16.57 34.99 6.58
CA LEU A 378 16.94 35.98 5.57
C LEU A 378 16.27 37.31 5.89
N LEU A 379 17.06 38.37 5.97
CA LEU A 379 16.59 39.73 6.20
C LEU A 379 16.86 40.59 4.95
N TRP A 380 15.79 41.01 4.28
CA TRP A 380 15.85 42.03 3.24
C TRP A 380 15.97 43.40 3.89
N ARG A 381 17.05 44.14 3.56
CA ARG A 381 17.29 45.51 3.96
C ARG A 381 16.75 46.47 2.90
N SER A 382 15.71 47.19 3.25
CA SER A 382 15.01 48.08 2.33
C SER A 382 15.89 49.21 1.79
N HIS A 383 16.71 49.83 2.66
CA HIS A 383 17.59 50.94 2.27
C HIS A 383 18.82 50.52 1.47
N GLU A 384 19.28 49.27 1.68
CA GLU A 384 20.49 48.75 1.02
C GLU A 384 20.14 47.89 -0.20
N GLU A 385 18.86 47.62 -0.43
CA GLU A 385 18.35 46.71 -1.47
C GLU A 385 19.08 45.37 -1.54
N ARG A 386 19.42 44.81 -0.36
CA ARG A 386 20.14 43.54 -0.27
C ARG A 386 19.50 42.59 0.75
N VAL A 387 19.70 41.29 0.51
CA VAL A 387 19.36 40.25 1.47
C VAL A 387 20.60 39.88 2.26
N GLU A 388 20.49 39.90 3.60
CA GLU A 388 21.53 39.43 4.51
C GLU A 388 21.03 38.22 5.31
N GLU A 389 21.97 37.36 5.73
CA GLU A 389 21.70 36.34 6.73
C GLU A 389 22.08 36.85 8.09
N LEU A 390 21.27 36.54 9.10
CA LEU A 390 21.70 36.77 10.48
C LEU A 390 22.73 35.72 10.87
N PRO A 391 23.90 36.10 11.44
CA PRO A 391 24.98 35.17 11.75
C PRO A 391 24.67 34.37 13.01
N LEU A 392 23.60 33.57 12.97
CA LEU A 392 23.13 32.73 14.05
C LEU A 392 23.71 31.32 13.96
N GLY A 393 24.01 30.74 15.10
CA GLY A 393 24.44 29.35 15.25
C GLY A 393 23.99 28.78 16.57
N GLY A 394 24.09 27.49 16.73
CA GLY A 394 23.73 26.82 17.98
C GLY A 394 23.57 25.32 17.84
N THR A 395 23.58 24.63 18.95
CA THR A 395 23.38 23.19 19.02
C THR A 395 21.91 22.86 19.04
N VAL A 396 21.50 21.84 18.29
CA VAL A 396 20.12 21.34 18.25
C VAL A 396 19.59 20.98 19.65
N ILE A 397 18.29 21.17 19.86
CA ILE A 397 17.59 20.88 21.10
C ILE A 397 17.55 19.36 21.35
N GLY A 398 17.75 18.98 22.62
CA GLY A 398 17.61 17.59 23.10
C GLY A 398 18.91 16.80 23.15
N ARG A 399 20.00 17.24 22.49
CA ARG A 399 21.28 16.51 22.42
C ARG A 399 22.18 16.79 23.62
N LEU A 400 22.38 18.05 23.98
CA LEU A 400 23.28 18.44 25.05
C LEU A 400 22.47 18.99 26.23
N ARG A 401 22.79 18.55 27.46
CA ARG A 401 22.10 19.00 28.67
C ARG A 401 22.23 20.50 28.94
N ARG A 402 23.39 21.07 28.62
CA ARG A 402 23.70 22.48 28.74
C ARG A 402 24.12 23.00 27.38
N ALA A 403 23.15 23.23 26.52
CA ALA A 403 23.36 23.94 25.28
C ALA A 403 23.33 25.44 25.57
N GLY A 404 24.38 26.15 25.18
CA GLY A 404 24.40 27.60 25.15
C GLY A 404 23.87 28.09 23.83
N TYR A 405 22.98 29.08 23.85
CA TYR A 405 22.49 29.76 22.65
C TYR A 405 22.90 31.20 22.71
N GLU A 406 23.42 31.70 21.61
CA GLU A 406 23.86 33.10 21.50
C GLU A 406 22.74 33.94 20.87
N GLU A 407 22.58 35.19 21.36
CA GLU A 407 21.64 36.15 20.80
C GLU A 407 22.36 37.08 19.83
N VAL A 408 21.73 37.31 18.67
CA VAL A 408 22.11 38.34 17.73
C VAL A 408 20.98 39.36 17.67
N SER A 409 21.34 40.64 17.85
CA SER A 409 20.38 41.74 17.73
C SER A 409 20.74 42.63 16.56
N VAL A 410 19.73 43.01 15.79
CA VAL A 410 19.86 43.96 14.67
C VAL A 410 18.73 44.97 14.72
N ASP A 411 19.04 46.19 14.30
CA ASP A 411 18.01 47.21 14.18
C ASP A 411 17.11 46.94 12.99
N LEU A 412 15.80 47.20 13.09
CA LEU A 412 14.81 47.07 12.04
C LEU A 412 14.40 48.46 11.55
N GLU A 413 14.30 48.57 10.24
CA GLU A 413 13.86 49.78 9.56
C GLU A 413 12.53 49.54 8.82
N ALA A 414 11.82 50.65 8.56
CA ALA A 414 10.57 50.56 7.82
C ALA A 414 10.84 50.05 6.39
N GLY A 415 10.12 48.99 5.99
CA GLY A 415 10.29 48.37 4.68
C GLY A 415 11.19 47.15 4.69
N ASP A 416 11.87 46.83 5.79
CA ASP A 416 12.61 45.58 5.93
C ASP A 416 11.66 44.36 5.86
N ARG A 417 12.15 43.22 5.40
CA ARG A 417 11.41 41.96 5.32
C ARG A 417 12.22 40.83 5.91
N LEU A 418 11.61 40.07 6.82
CA LEU A 418 12.23 38.90 7.43
C LEU A 418 11.57 37.64 6.89
N LEU A 419 12.37 36.68 6.46
CA LEU A 419 11.92 35.35 6.08
C LEU A 419 12.55 34.29 6.97
N LEU A 420 11.69 33.53 7.67
CA LEU A 420 12.02 32.32 8.41
C LEU A 420 11.53 31.14 7.60
N PHE A 421 12.29 30.04 7.56
CA PHE A 421 11.94 28.86 6.77
C PHE A 421 12.60 27.60 7.31
N THR A 422 11.99 26.43 7.07
CA THR A 422 12.57 25.11 7.33
C THR A 422 13.38 24.62 6.12
N ASP A 423 14.26 23.65 6.37
CA ASP A 423 15.18 23.10 5.36
C ASP A 423 14.48 22.41 4.18
N GLY A 424 13.26 21.93 4.35
CA GLY A 424 12.44 21.39 3.26
C GLY A 424 12.29 22.35 2.07
N ILE A 425 12.40 23.70 2.28
CA ILE A 425 12.34 24.67 1.18
C ILE A 425 13.62 24.67 0.35
N PRO A 426 14.82 24.94 0.90
CA PRO A 426 16.06 24.93 0.12
C PRO A 426 16.46 23.52 -0.34
N GLU A 427 16.07 22.47 0.37
CA GLU A 427 16.38 21.08 0.02
C GLU A 427 15.39 20.46 -0.99
N ALA A 428 14.32 21.15 -1.36
CA ALA A 428 13.37 20.68 -2.37
C ALA A 428 14.07 20.30 -3.68
N LEU A 429 13.99 19.01 -4.08
CA LEU A 429 14.69 18.48 -5.24
C LEU A 429 13.93 18.76 -6.55
N GLY A 430 14.62 19.25 -7.56
CA GLY A 430 14.14 19.37 -8.93
C GLY A 430 14.16 18.04 -9.69
N LEU A 431 13.66 18.02 -10.93
CA LEU A 431 13.64 16.82 -11.78
C LEU A 431 15.05 16.24 -12.06
N GLY A 432 16.08 17.05 -12.03
CA GLY A 432 17.48 16.66 -12.21
C GLY A 432 18.16 16.18 -10.93
N GLY A 433 17.48 16.21 -9.80
CA GLY A 433 18.03 15.88 -8.49
C GLY A 433 18.82 17.02 -7.83
N GLU A 434 18.80 18.24 -8.42
CA GLU A 434 19.40 19.42 -7.81
C GLU A 434 18.45 20.04 -6.78
N ALA A 435 18.99 20.51 -5.66
CA ALA A 435 18.23 21.25 -4.65
C ALA A 435 17.82 22.64 -5.13
N PHE A 436 16.69 23.14 -4.63
CA PHE A 436 16.24 24.51 -4.88
C PHE A 436 17.31 25.54 -4.48
N GLY A 437 17.86 25.36 -3.29
CA GLY A 437 19.00 26.10 -2.77
C GLY A 437 18.63 27.48 -2.20
N GLU A 438 19.45 27.92 -1.24
CA GLU A 438 19.25 29.20 -0.56
C GLU A 438 19.49 30.41 -1.49
N GLU A 439 20.34 30.29 -2.51
CA GLU A 439 20.60 31.40 -3.43
C GLU A 439 19.34 31.79 -4.22
N ARG A 440 18.54 30.79 -4.65
CA ARG A 440 17.25 31.08 -5.31
C ARG A 440 16.26 31.69 -4.35
N LEU A 441 16.26 31.22 -3.09
CA LEU A 441 15.38 31.75 -2.06
C LEU A 441 15.70 33.23 -1.77
N ARG A 442 16.99 33.60 -1.66
CA ARG A 442 17.46 34.98 -1.50
C ARG A 442 17.05 35.86 -2.70
N ALA A 443 17.29 35.37 -3.92
CA ALA A 443 16.93 36.08 -5.13
C ALA A 443 15.41 36.32 -5.25
N LEU A 444 14.59 35.37 -4.80
CA LEU A 444 13.14 35.49 -4.77
C LEU A 444 12.71 36.55 -3.74
N LEU A 445 13.24 36.48 -2.51
CA LEU A 445 12.92 37.48 -1.48
C LEU A 445 13.25 38.91 -1.97
N ALA A 446 14.43 39.08 -2.56
CA ALA A 446 14.84 40.40 -3.11
C ALA A 446 13.88 40.89 -4.21
N ARG A 447 13.49 40.03 -5.14
CA ARG A 447 12.58 40.40 -6.25
C ARG A 447 11.16 40.69 -5.78
N ARG A 448 10.73 40.12 -4.68
CA ARG A 448 9.37 40.20 -4.15
C ARG A 448 9.20 41.10 -2.95
N ALA A 449 10.28 41.74 -2.48
CA ALA A 449 10.29 42.51 -1.24
C ALA A 449 9.27 43.68 -1.18
N SER A 450 8.82 44.17 -2.35
CA SER A 450 7.78 45.21 -2.44
C SER A 450 6.34 44.69 -2.29
N LEU A 451 6.13 43.35 -2.30
CA LEU A 451 4.80 42.75 -2.17
C LEU A 451 4.37 42.69 -0.70
N SER A 452 3.08 42.34 -0.49
CA SER A 452 2.59 42.00 0.85
C SER A 452 3.22 40.68 1.37
N THR A 453 3.22 40.46 2.68
CA THR A 453 3.75 39.25 3.29
C THR A 453 3.08 38.00 2.77
N GLU A 454 1.75 38.03 2.55
CA GLU A 454 0.96 36.96 1.99
C GLU A 454 1.39 36.63 0.55
N ALA A 455 1.55 37.67 -0.28
CA ALA A 455 1.96 37.49 -1.68
C ALA A 455 3.40 36.95 -1.78
N ILE A 456 4.31 37.39 -0.91
CA ILE A 456 5.68 36.85 -0.84
C ILE A 456 5.62 35.35 -0.48
N ALA A 457 4.84 35.00 0.53
CA ALA A 457 4.72 33.61 1.02
C ALA A 457 4.13 32.68 -0.04
N GLU A 458 3.09 33.12 -0.75
CA GLU A 458 2.45 32.38 -1.83
C GLU A 458 3.37 32.20 -3.04
N ASP A 459 4.03 33.27 -3.49
CA ASP A 459 4.96 33.23 -4.60
C ASP A 459 6.15 32.31 -4.33
N LEU A 460 6.71 32.33 -3.10
CA LEU A 460 7.79 31.45 -2.70
C LEU A 460 7.38 29.97 -2.79
N LEU A 461 6.22 29.60 -2.25
CA LEU A 461 5.72 28.23 -2.35
C LEU A 461 5.40 27.82 -3.79
N ALA A 462 4.84 28.72 -4.59
CA ALA A 462 4.56 28.47 -6.00
C ALA A 462 5.83 28.19 -6.81
N GLU A 463 6.92 28.95 -6.56
CA GLU A 463 8.21 28.76 -7.23
C GLU A 463 8.87 27.43 -6.82
N VAL A 464 8.82 27.06 -5.52
CA VAL A 464 9.32 25.76 -5.04
C VAL A 464 8.52 24.62 -5.66
N ALA A 465 7.20 24.72 -5.73
CA ALA A 465 6.34 23.74 -6.38
C ALA A 465 6.61 23.62 -7.89
N ALA A 466 6.82 24.74 -8.56
CA ALA A 466 7.19 24.78 -9.99
C ALA A 466 8.58 24.17 -10.25
N TRP A 467 9.55 24.40 -9.37
CA TRP A 467 10.88 23.81 -9.43
C TRP A 467 10.81 22.28 -9.37
N ARG A 468 10.04 21.76 -8.48
CA ARG A 468 9.92 20.32 -8.22
C ARG A 468 9.18 19.55 -9.32
N ARG A 469 8.12 20.10 -9.90
CA ARG A 469 7.22 19.46 -10.90
C ARG A 469 6.64 18.09 -10.48
N ALA A 470 6.81 17.70 -9.22
CA ALA A 470 6.25 16.46 -8.66
C ALA A 470 5.00 16.74 -7.82
N ALA A 471 4.14 15.76 -7.66
CA ALA A 471 2.85 15.93 -6.97
C ALA A 471 2.95 16.03 -5.43
N THR A 472 4.04 15.54 -4.83
CA THR A 472 4.20 15.48 -3.36
C THR A 472 5.58 15.96 -2.94
N PHE A 473 5.70 16.64 -1.82
CA PHE A 473 6.97 17.04 -1.22
C PHE A 473 7.62 15.87 -0.45
N GLU A 474 8.95 15.85 -0.36
CA GLU A 474 9.71 14.82 0.38
C GLU A 474 9.87 15.18 1.85
N ASP A 475 9.85 16.48 2.14
CA ASP A 475 9.89 17.03 3.47
C ASP A 475 8.84 18.12 3.65
N ASP A 476 8.54 18.44 4.91
CA ASP A 476 7.60 19.47 5.28
C ASP A 476 8.12 20.86 4.88
N LEU A 477 7.23 21.75 4.47
CA LEU A 477 7.58 23.11 4.10
C LEU A 477 6.90 24.10 5.06
N THR A 478 7.71 24.82 5.80
CA THR A 478 7.21 25.89 6.66
C THR A 478 7.96 27.17 6.38
N LEU A 479 7.23 28.27 6.24
CA LEU A 479 7.81 29.59 6.14
C LEU A 479 6.98 30.64 6.90
N VAL A 480 7.66 31.65 7.41
CA VAL A 480 7.05 32.83 8.03
C VAL A 480 7.70 34.06 7.42
N VAL A 481 6.87 34.94 6.83
CA VAL A 481 7.29 36.24 6.30
C VAL A 481 6.80 37.33 7.21
N VAL A 482 7.67 38.27 7.55
CA VAL A 482 7.37 39.41 8.43
C VAL A 482 7.77 40.71 7.72
N ALA A 483 6.91 41.75 7.84
CA ALA A 483 7.10 43.06 7.24
C ALA A 483 6.71 44.18 8.21
#